data_32f2289a94a83f907ec258adadaa9e30
#
_entry.id   32f2289a94a83f907ec258adadaa9e30
#
_cell.length_a   1.000
_cell.length_b   1.000
_cell.length_c   1.000
_cell.angle_alpha   90.00
_cell.angle_beta   90.00
_cell.angle_gamma   90.00
#
_symmetry.space_group_name_H-M   'P 1'
#
loop_
_entity.id
_entity.type
_entity.pdbx_description
1 polymer ?
#
loop_
_entity_poly.entity_id
_entity_poly.type
_entity_poly.pdbx_seq_one_letter_code
_entity_poly.pdbx_strand_id
1 'polypeptide(L)'
;MDFFQNIGIAEVLTLVIAFYFLYKHLTRDRRLDHLPPHVRGWPIINQTFKHLEDDPTGNVIGWAREYGEIFRTTAANTTFIWLNSREAFKELIDRRSAIYSSRHPQPMVLDVASAGKRITFMPYGKDWRALRNLFHRVYPFEILLI
;
A
#
# COMPACT_ATOMS: atom_id res chain seq x y z
N MET A 1 -15.78 -28.39 -40.57
CA MET A 1 -15.58 -28.54 -39.09
C MET A 1 -14.09 -28.65 -38.77
N ASP A 2 -13.22 -28.22 -39.69
CA ASP A 2 -11.77 -28.50 -39.67
C ASP A 2 -10.89 -27.27 -39.38
N PHE A 3 -11.50 -26.18 -38.94
CA PHE A 3 -10.75 -24.93 -38.66
C PHE A 3 -9.94 -24.97 -37.35
N PHE A 4 -10.30 -25.85 -36.43
CA PHE A 4 -9.65 -25.93 -35.11
C PHE A 4 -8.49 -26.95 -35.03
N GLN A 5 -8.28 -27.78 -36.07
CA GLN A 5 -7.26 -28.85 -36.04
C GLN A 5 -5.83 -28.39 -36.43
N ASN A 6 -5.67 -27.16 -36.95
CA ASN A 6 -4.38 -26.65 -37.41
C ASN A 6 -3.81 -25.47 -36.58
N ILE A 7 -4.38 -25.17 -35.42
CA ILE A 7 -3.83 -24.10 -34.58
C ILE A 7 -2.60 -24.65 -33.86
N GLY A 8 -1.42 -24.25 -34.32
CA GLY A 8 -0.17 -24.60 -33.69
C GLY A 8 0.00 -24.01 -32.28
N ILE A 9 0.80 -24.65 -31.43
CA ILE A 9 1.10 -24.19 -30.07
C ILE A 9 1.56 -22.71 -30.07
N ALA A 10 2.30 -22.30 -31.10
CA ALA A 10 2.78 -20.93 -31.27
C ALA A 10 1.64 -19.90 -31.43
N GLU A 11 0.59 -20.27 -32.19
CA GLU A 11 -0.56 -19.40 -32.42
C GLU A 11 -1.40 -19.23 -31.13
N VAL A 12 -1.59 -20.33 -30.39
CA VAL A 12 -2.27 -20.27 -29.07
C VAL A 12 -1.50 -19.39 -28.09
N LEU A 13 -0.18 -19.55 -28.01
CA LEU A 13 0.69 -18.71 -27.18
C LEU A 13 0.58 -17.24 -27.58
N THR A 14 0.58 -16.91 -28.85
CA THR A 14 0.46 -15.53 -29.33
C THR A 14 -0.88 -14.93 -28.95
N LEU A 15 -1.98 -15.67 -29.08
CA LEU A 15 -3.31 -15.23 -28.69
C LEU A 15 -3.40 -15.01 -27.17
N VAL A 16 -2.83 -15.89 -26.35
CA VAL A 16 -2.80 -15.76 -24.88
C VAL A 16 -2.01 -14.50 -24.47
N ILE A 17 -0.86 -14.28 -25.09
CA ILE A 17 -0.04 -13.09 -24.84
C ILE A 17 -0.79 -11.82 -25.25
N ALA A 18 -1.37 -11.79 -26.44
CA ALA A 18 -2.15 -10.67 -26.94
C ALA A 18 -3.36 -10.38 -26.03
N PHE A 19 -4.09 -11.42 -25.62
CA PHE A 19 -5.21 -11.30 -24.69
C PHE A 19 -4.76 -10.77 -23.32
N TYR A 20 -3.62 -11.24 -22.80
CA TYR A 20 -3.04 -10.75 -21.55
C TYR A 20 -2.71 -9.24 -21.63
N PHE A 21 -2.06 -8.78 -22.71
CA PHE A 21 -1.75 -7.37 -22.91
C PHE A 21 -3.00 -6.52 -23.10
N LEU A 22 -3.98 -7.02 -23.84
CA LEU A 22 -5.27 -6.36 -24.04
C LEU A 22 -6.03 -6.24 -22.70
N TYR A 23 -6.12 -7.34 -21.94
CA TYR A 23 -6.72 -7.36 -20.62
C TYR A 23 -6.05 -6.33 -19.69
N LYS A 24 -4.72 -6.35 -19.64
CA LYS A 24 -3.94 -5.40 -18.83
C LYS A 24 -4.16 -3.95 -19.27
N HIS A 25 -4.33 -3.71 -20.56
CA HIS A 25 -4.60 -2.38 -21.10
C HIS A 25 -6.01 -1.90 -20.75
N LEU A 26 -7.02 -2.77 -20.88
CA LEU A 26 -8.42 -2.45 -20.57
C LEU A 26 -8.67 -2.31 -19.05
N THR A 27 -7.98 -3.08 -18.23
CA THR A 27 -8.09 -3.02 -16.76
C THR A 27 -7.13 -2.04 -16.12
N ARG A 28 -6.38 -1.27 -16.91
CA ARG A 28 -5.49 -0.23 -16.40
C ARG A 28 -6.31 0.82 -15.65
N ASP A 29 -6.10 0.90 -14.34
CA ASP A 29 -6.77 1.91 -13.52
C ASP A 29 -6.12 3.28 -13.79
N ARG A 30 -6.82 4.13 -14.52
CA ARG A 30 -6.40 5.51 -14.84
C ARG A 30 -6.20 6.38 -13.59
N ARG A 31 -6.75 6.00 -12.44
CA ARG A 31 -6.50 6.69 -11.16
C ARG A 31 -5.03 6.61 -10.76
N LEU A 32 -4.34 5.56 -11.20
CA LEU A 32 -2.92 5.37 -10.91
C LEU A 32 -2.01 6.37 -11.64
N ASP A 33 -2.48 6.99 -12.72
CA ASP A 33 -1.69 7.96 -13.50
C ASP A 33 -1.51 9.29 -12.75
N HIS A 34 -2.36 9.58 -11.76
CA HIS A 34 -2.28 10.77 -10.90
C HIS A 34 -1.55 10.50 -9.57
N LEU A 35 -1.09 9.28 -9.34
CA LEU A 35 -0.33 8.93 -8.14
C LEU A 35 1.18 9.25 -8.32
N PRO A 36 1.91 9.36 -7.20
CA PRO A 36 3.36 9.55 -7.21
C PRO A 36 4.12 8.51 -8.05
N PRO A 37 5.37 8.78 -8.43
CA PRO A 37 6.19 7.87 -9.22
C PRO A 37 6.18 6.46 -8.65
N HIS A 38 6.05 5.46 -9.52
CA HIS A 38 6.03 4.06 -9.13
C HIS A 38 7.44 3.46 -9.24
N VAL A 39 7.92 2.88 -8.15
CA VAL A 39 9.18 2.13 -8.17
C VAL A 39 9.06 0.94 -9.13
N ARG A 40 10.03 0.77 -10.00
CA ARG A 40 10.05 -0.35 -10.95
C ARG A 40 10.23 -1.68 -10.23
N GLY A 41 9.40 -2.65 -10.57
CA GLY A 41 9.42 -3.98 -10.00
C GLY A 41 9.18 -5.06 -11.06
N TRP A 42 9.04 -6.30 -10.63
CA TRP A 42 8.71 -7.41 -11.50
C TRP A 42 7.31 -7.24 -12.12
N PRO A 43 7.07 -7.72 -13.35
CA PRO A 43 5.84 -7.43 -14.10
C PRO A 43 4.52 -7.77 -13.39
N ILE A 44 4.49 -8.81 -12.55
CA ILE A 44 3.27 -9.30 -11.89
C ILE A 44 3.33 -9.05 -10.39
N ILE A 45 4.46 -9.34 -9.77
CA ILE A 45 4.66 -9.33 -8.31
C ILE A 45 5.22 -8.00 -7.79
N ASN A 46 5.59 -7.08 -8.70
CA ASN A 46 6.15 -5.76 -8.36
C ASN A 46 7.29 -5.87 -7.33
N GLN A 47 7.20 -5.19 -6.19
CA GLN A 47 8.20 -5.19 -5.12
C GLN A 47 7.85 -6.15 -3.98
N THR A 48 6.92 -7.10 -4.15
CA THR A 48 6.44 -7.98 -3.06
C THR A 48 7.59 -8.65 -2.32
N PHE A 49 8.55 -9.24 -3.02
CA PHE A 49 9.68 -9.90 -2.38
C PHE A 49 10.61 -8.92 -1.66
N LYS A 50 10.84 -7.73 -2.20
CA LYS A 50 11.66 -6.71 -1.55
C LYS A 50 11.05 -6.16 -0.25
N HIS A 51 9.73 -6.23 -0.11
CA HIS A 51 9.05 -5.92 1.14
C HIS A 51 9.15 -7.04 2.19
N LEU A 52 9.47 -8.27 1.76
CA LEU A 52 9.62 -9.44 2.61
C LEU A 52 11.08 -9.76 2.93
N GLU A 53 12.04 -9.01 2.37
CA GLU A 53 13.47 -9.14 2.70
C GLU A 53 13.74 -8.72 4.15
N ASP A 54 14.84 -9.20 4.70
CA ASP A 54 15.25 -8.94 6.09
C ASP A 54 15.57 -7.46 6.36
N ASP A 55 15.97 -6.69 5.33
CA ASP A 55 16.17 -5.23 5.41
C ASP A 55 15.27 -4.44 4.46
N PRO A 56 13.96 -4.35 4.75
CA PRO A 56 13.05 -3.52 3.95
C PRO A 56 13.38 -2.03 4.05
N THR A 57 14.02 -1.58 5.14
CA THR A 57 14.36 -0.17 5.36
C THR A 57 15.46 0.29 4.41
N GLY A 58 16.49 -0.52 4.18
CA GLY A 58 17.56 -0.23 3.22
C GLY A 58 17.02 -0.05 1.80
N ASN A 59 16.09 -0.89 1.40
CA ASN A 59 15.41 -0.76 0.11
C ASN A 59 14.64 0.58 -0.01
N VAL A 60 13.90 0.97 1.03
CA VAL A 60 13.14 2.24 1.05
C VAL A 60 14.06 3.45 0.95
N ILE A 61 15.19 3.45 1.67
CA ILE A 61 16.18 4.53 1.59
C ILE A 61 16.79 4.62 0.18
N GLY A 62 17.09 3.49 -0.44
CA GLY A 62 17.55 3.42 -1.81
C GLY A 62 16.55 4.05 -2.80
N TRP A 63 15.29 3.67 -2.68
CA TRP A 63 14.22 4.22 -3.51
C TRP A 63 13.98 5.72 -3.27
N ALA A 64 14.09 6.18 -2.02
CA ALA A 64 13.96 7.60 -1.70
C ALA A 64 15.00 8.46 -2.43
N ARG A 65 16.22 7.96 -2.59
CA ARG A 65 17.29 8.63 -3.33
C ARG A 65 17.03 8.67 -4.84
N GLU A 66 16.40 7.63 -5.39
CA GLU A 66 16.13 7.49 -6.82
C GLU A 66 14.84 8.20 -7.25
N TYR A 67 13.76 8.04 -6.50
CA TYR A 67 12.40 8.50 -6.86
C TYR A 67 11.98 9.79 -6.15
N GLY A 68 12.75 10.25 -5.15
CA GLY A 68 12.53 11.52 -4.46
C GLY A 68 11.65 11.41 -3.22
N GLU A 69 11.03 12.53 -2.85
CA GLU A 69 10.36 12.71 -1.56
C GLU A 69 9.08 11.89 -1.39
N ILE A 70 8.35 11.68 -2.47
CA ILE A 70 7.09 10.93 -2.47
C ILE A 70 7.14 9.93 -3.61
N PHE A 71 7.04 8.67 -3.29
CA PHE A 71 6.97 7.60 -4.28
C PHE A 71 6.01 6.50 -3.83
N ARG A 72 5.68 5.59 -4.73
CA ARG A 72 4.83 4.44 -4.43
C ARG A 72 5.49 3.12 -4.78
N THR A 73 5.17 2.11 -3.98
CA THR A 73 5.47 0.71 -4.27
C THR A 73 4.18 -0.10 -4.25
N THR A 74 4.20 -1.26 -4.87
CA THR A 74 3.08 -2.19 -4.82
C THR A 74 3.58 -3.55 -4.36
N ALA A 75 2.99 -4.08 -3.30
CA ALA A 75 3.26 -5.43 -2.83
C ALA A 75 1.96 -6.23 -2.85
N ALA A 76 1.97 -7.34 -3.59
CA ALA A 76 0.78 -8.11 -3.91
C ALA A 76 -0.32 -7.19 -4.50
N ASN A 77 -1.42 -6.99 -3.78
CA ASN A 77 -2.54 -6.14 -4.21
C ASN A 77 -2.64 -4.82 -3.42
N THR A 78 -1.61 -4.47 -2.66
CA THR A 78 -1.60 -3.27 -1.82
C THR A 78 -0.61 -2.25 -2.36
N THR A 79 -1.07 -1.01 -2.55
CA THR A 79 -0.21 0.11 -2.92
C THR A 79 0.20 0.88 -1.67
N PHE A 80 1.50 1.03 -1.49
CA PHE A 80 2.12 1.82 -0.43
C PHE A 80 2.60 3.14 -1.00
N ILE A 81 2.27 4.23 -0.33
CA ILE A 81 2.81 5.57 -0.64
C ILE A 81 3.78 5.93 0.47
N TRP A 82 5.01 6.21 0.09
CA TRP A 82 6.10 6.54 0.98
C TRP A 82 6.31 8.04 1.01
N LEU A 83 6.36 8.60 2.22
CA LEU A 83 6.61 10.02 2.46
C LEU A 83 7.98 10.16 3.12
N ASN A 84 8.94 10.74 2.41
CA ASN A 84 10.34 10.84 2.85
C ASN A 84 10.78 12.28 3.16
N SER A 85 9.87 13.27 3.03
CA SER A 85 10.16 14.62 3.45
C SER A 85 9.28 15.05 4.61
N ARG A 86 9.84 15.92 5.45
CA ARG A 86 9.11 16.53 6.58
C ARG A 86 7.92 17.35 6.10
N GLU A 87 8.08 18.03 4.97
CA GLU A 87 7.09 18.90 4.36
C GLU A 87 5.89 18.08 3.87
N ALA A 88 6.14 16.98 3.15
CA ALA A 88 5.11 16.05 2.69
C ALA A 88 4.36 15.40 3.86
N PHE A 89 5.10 14.99 4.90
CA PHE A 89 4.50 14.43 6.11
C PHE A 89 3.59 15.45 6.79
N LYS A 90 4.06 16.67 7.03
CA LYS A 90 3.31 17.74 7.69
C LYS A 90 2.05 18.11 6.90
N GLU A 91 2.16 18.22 5.57
CA GLU A 91 1.01 18.56 4.72
C GLU A 91 -0.05 17.46 4.71
N LEU A 92 0.34 16.20 4.56
CA LEU A 92 -0.60 15.10 4.40
C LEU A 92 -1.07 14.52 5.74
N ILE A 93 -0.17 14.33 6.70
CA ILE A 93 -0.51 13.65 7.95
C ILE A 93 -1.00 14.63 9.02
N ASP A 94 -0.36 15.80 9.16
CA ASP A 94 -0.80 16.76 10.19
C ASP A 94 -2.02 17.58 9.72
N ARG A 95 -1.91 18.27 8.59
CA ARG A 95 -2.95 19.17 8.13
C ARG A 95 -4.19 18.47 7.61
N ARG A 96 -4.04 17.26 7.03
CA ARG A 96 -5.12 16.45 6.46
C ARG A 96 -5.34 15.15 7.22
N SER A 97 -5.03 15.13 8.51
CA SER A 97 -5.13 13.95 9.37
C SER A 97 -6.53 13.29 9.34
N ALA A 98 -7.60 14.07 9.22
CA ALA A 98 -8.95 13.52 9.12
C ALA A 98 -9.16 12.57 7.93
N ILE A 99 -8.38 12.76 6.84
CA ILE A 99 -8.46 11.91 5.63
C ILE A 99 -7.50 10.72 5.74
N TYR A 100 -6.27 10.97 6.24
CA TYR A 100 -5.18 9.98 6.17
C TYR A 100 -4.91 9.23 7.48
N SER A 101 -5.68 9.46 8.54
CA SER A 101 -5.48 8.82 9.85
C SER A 101 -6.01 7.39 9.94
N SER A 102 -6.76 6.91 8.95
CA SER A 102 -7.29 5.54 9.00
C SER A 102 -6.17 4.51 8.84
N ARG A 103 -6.36 3.34 9.46
CA ARG A 103 -5.41 2.22 9.39
C ARG A 103 -5.86 1.22 8.33
N HIS A 104 -4.89 0.59 7.67
CA HIS A 104 -5.17 -0.54 6.81
C HIS A 104 -5.76 -1.70 7.63
N PRO A 105 -6.85 -2.33 7.18
CA PRO A 105 -7.47 -3.45 7.90
C PRO A 105 -6.48 -4.60 8.13
N GLN A 106 -6.35 -5.01 9.38
CA GLN A 106 -5.52 -6.16 9.79
C GLN A 106 -6.37 -7.12 10.63
N PRO A 107 -7.25 -7.92 10.02
CA PRO A 107 -8.24 -8.74 10.73
C PRO A 107 -7.63 -9.67 11.77
N MET A 108 -6.50 -10.31 11.46
CA MET A 108 -5.81 -11.21 12.39
C MET A 108 -5.37 -10.52 13.67
N VAL A 109 -4.86 -9.30 13.56
CA VAL A 109 -4.33 -8.53 14.71
C VAL A 109 -5.44 -7.81 15.44
N LEU A 110 -6.36 -7.20 14.70
CA LEU A 110 -7.44 -6.39 15.28
C LEU A 110 -8.56 -7.28 15.82
N ASP A 111 -9.13 -8.13 15.00
CA ASP A 111 -10.33 -8.86 15.36
C ASP A 111 -10.02 -10.12 16.16
N VAL A 112 -9.08 -10.96 15.68
CA VAL A 112 -8.77 -12.25 16.32
C VAL A 112 -7.92 -12.06 17.57
N ALA A 113 -6.78 -11.36 17.49
CA ALA A 113 -5.85 -11.25 18.60
C ALA A 113 -6.26 -10.23 19.67
N SER A 114 -7.08 -9.22 19.34
CA SER A 114 -7.42 -8.13 20.26
C SER A 114 -8.91 -7.81 20.38
N ALA A 115 -9.78 -8.62 19.77
CA ALA A 115 -11.24 -8.44 19.78
C ALA A 115 -11.66 -6.99 19.44
N GLY A 116 -10.99 -6.38 18.46
CA GLY A 116 -11.26 -5.02 18.01
C GLY A 116 -10.77 -3.90 18.93
N LYS A 117 -10.09 -4.21 20.05
CA LYS A 117 -9.78 -3.22 21.11
C LYS A 117 -8.38 -2.62 21.03
N ARG A 118 -7.55 -2.97 20.05
CA ARG A 118 -6.18 -2.47 19.94
C ARG A 118 -6.14 -1.13 19.19
N ILE A 119 -6.04 -0.05 19.93
CA ILE A 119 -6.08 1.34 19.39
C ILE A 119 -5.08 1.59 18.24
N THR A 120 -3.92 0.94 18.28
CA THR A 120 -2.86 1.11 17.26
C THR A 120 -3.30 0.66 15.87
N PHE A 121 -4.14 -0.38 15.77
CA PHE A 121 -4.62 -0.96 14.52
C PHE A 121 -6.07 -0.63 14.21
N MET A 122 -6.75 0.06 15.13
CA MET A 122 -8.15 0.43 14.97
C MET A 122 -8.32 1.47 13.86
N PRO A 123 -9.29 1.30 12.95
CA PRO A 123 -9.59 2.29 11.93
C PRO A 123 -10.07 3.59 12.58
N TYR A 124 -9.84 4.72 11.91
CA TYR A 124 -10.28 6.01 12.38
C TYR A 124 -11.81 6.09 12.45
N GLY A 125 -12.37 6.30 13.63
CA GLY A 125 -13.82 6.30 13.85
C GLY A 125 -14.20 6.78 15.25
N LYS A 126 -15.45 6.58 15.62
CA LYS A 126 -16.00 6.99 16.92
C LYS A 126 -15.29 6.26 18.07
N ASP A 127 -15.10 4.97 17.95
CA ASP A 127 -14.51 4.12 18.99
C ASP A 127 -13.03 4.46 19.19
N TRP A 128 -12.28 4.67 18.10
CA TRP A 128 -10.90 5.13 18.16
C TRP A 128 -10.78 6.48 18.87
N ARG A 129 -11.66 7.45 18.56
CA ARG A 129 -11.68 8.75 19.23
C ARG A 129 -12.00 8.65 20.71
N ALA A 130 -12.95 7.80 21.07
CA ALA A 130 -13.32 7.58 22.47
C ALA A 130 -12.14 7.01 23.27
N LEU A 131 -11.46 5.97 22.74
CA LEU A 131 -10.27 5.41 23.36
C LEU A 131 -9.12 6.40 23.42
N ARG A 132 -8.86 7.16 22.36
CA ARG A 132 -7.82 8.18 22.37
C ARG A 132 -8.07 9.24 23.43
N ASN A 133 -9.30 9.72 23.58
CA ASN A 133 -9.68 10.68 24.62
C ASN A 133 -9.47 10.10 26.03
N LEU A 134 -9.76 8.82 26.22
CA LEU A 134 -9.50 8.13 27.48
C LEU A 134 -7.99 8.10 27.79
N PHE A 135 -7.15 7.75 26.81
CA PHE A 135 -5.70 7.76 26.97
C PHE A 135 -5.16 9.13 27.35
N HIS A 136 -5.62 10.20 26.68
CA HIS A 136 -5.19 11.57 27.02
C HIS A 136 -5.63 12.03 28.41
N ARG A 137 -6.73 11.50 28.95
CA ARG A 137 -7.16 11.80 30.32
C ARG A 137 -6.35 11.05 31.38
N VAL A 138 -5.99 9.79 31.08
CA VAL A 138 -5.26 8.91 32.02
C VAL A 138 -3.77 9.21 31.99
N TYR A 139 -3.23 9.54 30.80
CA TYR A 139 -1.81 9.87 30.60
C TYR A 139 -1.69 11.30 30.05
N PRO A 140 -1.81 12.33 30.89
CA PRO A 140 -1.51 13.69 30.47
C PRO A 140 -0.05 13.79 30.04
N PHE A 141 0.22 14.59 29.03
CA PHE A 141 1.52 14.68 28.32
C PHE A 141 2.70 14.98 29.27
N GLU A 142 2.44 15.57 30.42
CA GLU A 142 3.43 15.87 31.45
C GLU A 142 4.09 14.64 32.08
N ILE A 143 3.44 13.47 32.06
CA ILE A 143 4.00 12.21 32.63
C ILE A 143 4.95 11.53 31.63
N LEU A 144 4.89 11.86 30.34
CA LEU A 144 5.71 11.27 29.29
C LEU A 144 7.09 11.96 29.12
N LEU A 145 7.35 13.02 29.87
CA LEU A 145 8.59 13.81 29.82
C LEU A 145 9.53 13.52 31.01
N ILE A 146 9.23 12.51 31.82
CA ILE A 146 10.11 11.97 32.86
C ILE A 146 10.70 10.66 32.36
#